data_f30ddf7ae8f1929168b7d3ebc69ad2f8
#
_entry.id   f30ddf7ae8f1929168b7d3ebc69ad2f8
#
_cell.length_a   1.000
_cell.length_b   1.000
_cell.length_c   1.000
_cell.angle_alpha   90.00
_cell.angle_beta   90.00
_cell.angle_gamma   90.00
#
_symmetry.space_group_name_H-M   'P 1'
#
loop_
_entity.id
_entity.type
_entity.pdbx_description
1 polymer ?
#
loop_
_entity_poly.entity_id
_entity_poly.type
_entity_poly.pdbx_seq_one_letter_code
_entity_poly.pdbx_strand_id
1 'polypeptide(L)'
;VAAAAAMNPSKEDERVTIHIKPGTYREQVVISTPYVRLVNDEKSSGKEVLLTWYYGIGYEYYSIDSTGYYNAENAYDKYDKAAASKWGCSVLLKNTATGFSADGITFEASFNRYITDEEIEDGVSPTDTKLPERNYSTDVTSKAATERATAMAIEADKVEFTDCAFLGSQDTLYTGNSATNMYFKNCRIEGNTDYIFGDGNAVFDGCELRFFGYSTGSVGGYITAHKPTAATKAGYVFRNCTITGNDELEVNAGYLGRPWGQDARVTFLNTKINGSYIKDEGWFDMSGNKPEKANYKEYNSVYTDGTAVDMSKRVTGVVTDDSVAKKDVVNDYLSGWTPSDYVADESTVIFEKTPYLVDNGDINAPYPGHTLTVVYSLGNANDASDASVIRWYIVDNDGNRTLVKATSANVDNTYKITKDAIGKYIEVEVVPENISGIKSEAVSYKADAYVREGYEDPTGSTDIELGDGVNVFLAGDSTVKDYSASGMYMSGKAQAEGSWGEYLQTFFDSSKVKVQNYANGGRSSRNFINEGSLDKIKANIKEGDYLFIQFGHNDCANGKGYLEDRYVPLGEPDANGIYPVTAGTKVATPSSLASKYGDSFYSYD
;
A
#
# COMPACT_ATOMS: atom_id res chain seq x y z
N VAL A 1 -7.84 -3.79 29.29
CA VAL A 1 -7.76 -2.44 29.85
C VAL A 1 -7.87 -2.47 31.37
N ALA A 2 -8.94 -3.07 31.97
CA ALA A 2 -9.11 -3.09 33.44
C ALA A 2 -7.92 -3.72 34.20
N ALA A 3 -7.35 -4.82 33.70
CA ALA A 3 -6.18 -5.46 34.32
C ALA A 3 -4.95 -4.53 34.28
N ALA A 4 -4.72 -3.82 33.18
CA ALA A 4 -3.64 -2.84 33.09
C ALA A 4 -3.85 -1.67 34.05
N ALA A 5 -5.09 -1.20 34.22
CA ALA A 5 -5.43 -0.16 35.19
C ALA A 5 -5.14 -0.60 36.63
N ALA A 6 -5.39 -1.87 36.96
CA ALA A 6 -5.09 -2.43 38.27
C ALA A 6 -3.57 -2.50 38.57
N MET A 7 -2.72 -2.55 37.55
CA MET A 7 -1.24 -2.52 37.68
C MET A 7 -0.72 -1.10 37.95
N ASN A 8 -1.53 -0.07 37.63
CA ASN A 8 -1.27 1.34 37.91
C ASN A 8 0.14 1.84 37.48
N PRO A 9 0.56 1.61 36.22
CA PRO A 9 1.87 2.09 35.75
C PRO A 9 1.91 3.62 35.78
N SER A 10 3.06 4.19 36.18
CA SER A 10 3.24 5.64 36.38
C SER A 10 4.38 6.22 35.55
N LYS A 11 5.21 5.38 34.95
CA LYS A 11 6.37 5.76 34.15
C LYS A 11 6.67 4.70 33.08
N GLU A 12 7.56 5.05 32.16
CA GLU A 12 7.88 4.26 30.98
C GLU A 12 8.38 2.83 31.30
N ASP A 13 9.22 2.67 32.31
CA ASP A 13 9.77 1.37 32.71
C ASP A 13 8.75 0.46 33.44
N GLU A 14 7.59 0.99 33.75
CA GLU A 14 6.44 0.26 34.30
C GLU A 14 5.39 -0.08 33.24
N ARG A 15 5.65 0.19 31.97
CA ARG A 15 4.73 0.00 30.85
C ARG A 15 4.10 -1.39 30.87
N VAL A 16 2.78 -1.44 30.75
CA VAL A 16 2.00 -2.67 30.67
C VAL A 16 1.70 -3.01 29.21
N THR A 17 2.22 -4.13 28.74
CA THR A 17 1.92 -4.62 27.41
C THR A 17 0.75 -5.58 27.41
N ILE A 18 -0.24 -5.33 26.54
CA ILE A 18 -1.38 -6.20 26.30
C ILE A 18 -1.18 -6.84 24.92
N HIS A 19 -0.93 -8.15 24.92
CA HIS A 19 -0.83 -8.95 23.72
C HIS A 19 -2.23 -9.37 23.27
N ILE A 20 -2.64 -8.94 22.09
CA ILE A 20 -3.98 -9.19 21.57
C ILE A 20 -3.87 -10.28 20.50
N LYS A 21 -4.66 -11.33 20.63
CA LYS A 21 -4.75 -12.38 19.61
C LYS A 21 -5.47 -11.86 18.36
N PRO A 22 -5.10 -12.35 17.17
CA PRO A 22 -5.83 -12.03 15.95
C PRO A 22 -7.32 -12.29 16.06
N GLY A 23 -8.12 -11.37 15.56
CA GLY A 23 -9.57 -11.43 15.58
C GLY A 23 -10.24 -10.06 15.53
N THR A 24 -11.55 -10.05 15.43
CA THR A 24 -12.39 -8.84 15.44
C THR A 24 -12.99 -8.66 16.82
N TYR A 25 -12.72 -7.51 17.41
CA TYR A 25 -13.23 -7.10 18.74
C TYR A 25 -14.20 -5.94 18.56
N ARG A 26 -15.47 -6.19 18.84
CA ARG A 26 -16.57 -5.24 18.66
C ARG A 26 -16.96 -4.63 20.00
N GLU A 27 -16.31 -3.54 20.34
CA GLU A 27 -16.58 -2.78 21.57
C GLU A 27 -15.98 -1.39 21.50
N GLN A 28 -16.60 -0.42 22.16
CA GLN A 28 -15.93 0.86 22.38
C GLN A 28 -14.85 0.68 23.45
N VAL A 29 -13.60 0.96 23.10
CA VAL A 29 -12.47 0.85 24.02
C VAL A 29 -12.08 2.23 24.55
N VAL A 30 -12.17 2.41 25.87
CA VAL A 30 -11.74 3.65 26.55
C VAL A 30 -10.51 3.37 27.40
N ILE A 31 -9.41 4.03 27.11
CA ILE A 31 -8.14 3.90 27.84
C ILE A 31 -7.84 5.20 28.59
N SER A 32 -7.72 5.10 29.91
CA SER A 32 -7.34 6.21 30.80
C SER A 32 -6.04 5.95 31.56
N THR A 33 -5.53 4.71 31.48
CA THR A 33 -4.30 4.27 32.15
C THR A 33 -3.07 4.71 31.34
N PRO A 34 -2.09 5.37 31.94
CA PRO A 34 -0.85 5.74 31.25
C PRO A 34 0.01 4.52 30.96
N TYR A 35 0.95 4.63 30.03
CA TYR A 35 1.97 3.62 29.71
C TYR A 35 1.40 2.23 29.40
N VAL A 36 0.30 2.17 28.69
CA VAL A 36 -0.26 0.93 28.14
C VAL A 36 0.22 0.75 26.69
N ARG A 37 0.65 -0.47 26.36
CA ARG A 37 0.99 -0.86 25.00
C ARG A 37 0.07 -1.98 24.52
N LEU A 38 -0.50 -1.84 23.33
CA LEU A 38 -1.25 -2.89 22.63
C LEU A 38 -0.37 -3.49 21.54
N VAL A 39 -0.30 -4.81 21.44
CA VAL A 39 0.57 -5.49 20.46
C VAL A 39 -0.16 -6.65 19.79
N ASN A 40 -0.04 -6.72 18.47
CA ASN A 40 -0.36 -7.90 17.68
C ASN A 40 0.92 -8.71 17.42
N ASP A 41 1.14 -9.77 18.18
CA ASP A 41 2.33 -10.62 18.02
C ASP A 41 2.37 -11.41 16.70
N GLU A 42 1.23 -11.53 16.02
CA GLU A 42 1.09 -12.29 14.79
C GLU A 42 1.02 -11.41 13.52
N LYS A 43 1.31 -10.10 13.63
CA LYS A 43 1.26 -9.18 12.49
C LYS A 43 2.15 -9.61 11.32
N SER A 44 3.33 -10.15 11.59
CA SER A 44 4.26 -10.64 10.56
C SER A 44 3.72 -11.83 9.75
N SER A 45 2.73 -12.54 10.29
CA SER A 45 2.03 -13.62 9.60
C SER A 45 0.81 -13.14 8.80
N GLY A 46 0.61 -11.82 8.70
CA GLY A 46 -0.55 -11.22 8.02
C GLY A 46 -1.87 -11.40 8.75
N LYS A 47 -1.85 -11.79 10.05
CA LYS A 47 -3.05 -11.93 10.85
C LYS A 47 -3.40 -10.61 11.53
N GLU A 48 -4.66 -10.23 11.46
CA GLU A 48 -5.15 -8.94 11.90
C GLU A 48 -5.76 -8.98 13.30
N VAL A 49 -5.51 -7.91 14.05
CA VAL A 49 -6.28 -7.54 15.25
C VAL A 49 -7.10 -6.32 14.88
N LEU A 50 -8.42 -6.47 14.81
CA LEU A 50 -9.35 -5.40 14.47
C LEU A 50 -10.17 -4.98 15.70
N LEU A 51 -10.00 -3.72 16.13
CA LEU A 51 -10.84 -3.08 17.13
C LEU A 51 -11.83 -2.16 16.39
N THR A 52 -13.12 -2.45 16.47
CA THR A 52 -14.15 -1.77 15.69
C THR A 52 -15.40 -1.47 16.50
N TRP A 53 -16.03 -0.33 16.20
CA TRP A 53 -17.30 0.07 16.80
C TRP A 53 -18.08 1.01 15.88
N TYR A 54 -19.39 1.18 16.13
CA TYR A 54 -20.30 1.90 15.24
C TYR A 54 -20.76 3.28 15.76
N TYR A 55 -20.10 3.89 16.74
CA TYR A 55 -20.52 5.21 17.22
C TYR A 55 -20.17 6.32 16.24
N GLY A 56 -21.19 7.10 15.84
CA GLY A 56 -21.06 8.30 15.02
C GLY A 56 -21.15 9.57 15.85
N ILE A 57 -20.54 10.64 15.34
CA ILE A 57 -20.57 11.97 15.99
C ILE A 57 -21.90 12.65 15.69
N GLY A 58 -22.63 13.02 16.74
CA GLY A 58 -23.93 13.66 16.63
C GLY A 58 -25.11 12.71 16.59
N TYR A 59 -24.89 11.47 17.02
CA TYR A 59 -25.94 10.46 17.15
C TYR A 59 -26.10 10.00 18.61
N GLU A 60 -27.30 9.56 18.95
CA GLU A 60 -27.67 8.98 20.21
C GLU A 60 -27.83 7.47 20.04
N TYR A 61 -27.43 6.72 21.05
CA TYR A 61 -27.44 5.27 21.06
C TYR A 61 -28.23 4.75 22.27
N TYR A 62 -29.16 3.82 22.04
CA TYR A 62 -30.05 3.26 23.03
C TYR A 62 -29.68 1.81 23.28
N SER A 63 -29.08 1.53 24.41
CA SER A 63 -28.75 0.16 24.78
C SER A 63 -30.03 -0.63 25.03
N ILE A 64 -30.20 -1.75 24.36
CA ILE A 64 -31.30 -2.70 24.53
C ILE A 64 -30.88 -3.93 25.31
N ASP A 65 -29.58 -4.12 25.54
CA ASP A 65 -29.01 -5.30 26.15
C ASP A 65 -28.69 -5.04 27.64
N SER A 66 -29.30 -5.84 28.51
CA SER A 66 -29.03 -5.82 29.96
C SER A 66 -27.74 -6.60 30.33
N THR A 67 -27.08 -7.26 29.40
CA THR A 67 -25.92 -8.14 29.69
C THR A 67 -24.61 -7.39 29.79
N GLY A 68 -24.58 -6.07 29.56
CA GLY A 68 -23.39 -5.24 29.70
C GLY A 68 -22.58 -5.08 28.42
N TYR A 69 -23.10 -5.52 27.30
CA TYR A 69 -22.54 -5.14 26.01
C TYR A 69 -22.53 -3.61 25.87
N TYR A 70 -23.64 -3.02 26.26
CA TYR A 70 -23.74 -1.62 26.64
C TYR A 70 -23.92 -1.59 28.15
N ASN A 71 -22.87 -1.49 28.88
CA ASN A 71 -22.98 -1.43 30.33
C ASN A 71 -24.09 -0.44 30.73
N ALA A 72 -25.14 -0.91 31.38
CA ALA A 72 -26.28 -0.09 31.76
C ALA A 72 -25.86 1.11 32.63
N GLU A 73 -24.78 0.98 33.41
CA GLU A 73 -24.17 2.07 34.18
C GLU A 73 -23.56 3.14 33.30
N ASN A 74 -23.12 2.80 32.09
CA ASN A 74 -22.52 3.70 31.12
C ASN A 74 -23.51 4.15 30.01
N ALA A 75 -24.73 3.65 29.99
CA ALA A 75 -25.72 3.99 28.96
C ALA A 75 -25.96 5.51 28.91
N TYR A 76 -26.06 6.15 30.07
CA TYR A 76 -26.19 7.60 30.17
C TYR A 76 -24.96 8.36 29.61
N ASP A 77 -23.77 7.88 29.92
CA ASP A 77 -22.52 8.46 29.40
C ASP A 77 -22.41 8.34 27.89
N LYS A 78 -22.86 7.24 27.29
CA LYS A 78 -22.94 7.09 25.84
C LYS A 78 -23.88 8.10 25.22
N TYR A 79 -25.06 8.22 25.76
CA TYR A 79 -26.10 9.12 25.28
C TYR A 79 -25.64 10.57 25.29
N ASP A 80 -25.11 11.06 26.38
CA ASP A 80 -24.73 12.46 26.55
C ASP A 80 -23.48 12.86 25.72
N LYS A 81 -22.61 11.89 25.39
CA LYS A 81 -21.29 12.16 24.84
C LYS A 81 -21.11 11.70 23.41
N ALA A 82 -22.03 10.91 22.87
CA ALA A 82 -21.96 10.44 21.49
C ALA A 82 -21.96 11.59 20.47
N ALA A 83 -22.49 12.76 20.82
CA ALA A 83 -22.45 13.96 19.99
C ALA A 83 -21.05 14.58 19.82
N ALA A 84 -20.11 14.28 20.71
CA ALA A 84 -18.74 14.81 20.65
C ALA A 84 -17.78 13.86 19.91
N SER A 85 -16.79 14.42 19.21
CA SER A 85 -15.77 13.63 18.48
C SER A 85 -15.11 12.54 19.33
N LYS A 86 -14.83 12.85 20.59
CA LYS A 86 -14.21 11.95 21.55
C LYS A 86 -15.09 10.79 22.04
N TRP A 87 -16.39 10.84 21.77
CA TRP A 87 -17.34 9.80 22.18
C TRP A 87 -18.01 9.11 20.98
N GLY A 88 -18.12 9.79 19.86
CA GLY A 88 -18.47 9.19 18.59
C GLY A 88 -17.25 8.48 17.98
N CYS A 89 -16.64 7.55 18.72
CA CYS A 89 -15.41 6.86 18.33
C CYS A 89 -15.40 5.39 18.75
N SER A 90 -14.60 4.60 18.08
CA SER A 90 -14.36 3.21 18.47
C SER A 90 -13.36 3.11 19.62
N VAL A 91 -12.27 3.88 19.58
CA VAL A 91 -11.27 3.90 20.65
C VAL A 91 -11.01 5.32 21.13
N LEU A 92 -11.05 5.52 22.44
CA LEU A 92 -10.73 6.79 23.09
C LEU A 92 -9.52 6.64 24.00
N LEU A 93 -8.49 7.43 23.73
CA LEU A 93 -7.38 7.66 24.66
C LEU A 93 -7.64 8.95 25.45
N LYS A 94 -8.02 8.83 26.73
CA LYS A 94 -8.21 9.99 27.59
C LYS A 94 -6.90 10.69 27.88
N ASN A 95 -6.97 11.96 28.28
CA ASN A 95 -5.81 12.79 28.60
C ASN A 95 -4.85 12.21 29.65
N THR A 96 -5.31 11.24 30.45
CA THR A 96 -4.50 10.54 31.45
C THR A 96 -3.73 9.34 30.86
N ALA A 97 -4.04 8.91 29.63
CA ALA A 97 -3.38 7.76 28.98
C ALA A 97 -2.02 8.14 28.33
N THR A 98 -1.26 9.02 28.97
CA THR A 98 0.04 9.47 28.47
C THR A 98 0.99 8.28 28.26
N GLY A 99 1.85 8.36 27.25
CA GLY A 99 2.80 7.30 26.94
C GLY A 99 2.14 6.01 26.40
N PHE A 100 0.92 6.09 25.89
CA PHE A 100 0.27 4.95 25.21
C PHE A 100 1.02 4.59 23.92
N SER A 101 1.08 3.30 23.60
CA SER A 101 1.55 2.84 22.29
C SER A 101 0.75 1.67 21.74
N ALA A 102 0.75 1.51 20.42
CA ALA A 102 0.16 0.35 19.75
C ALA A 102 1.02 -0.10 18.57
N ASP A 103 1.05 -1.42 18.34
CA ASP A 103 1.86 -2.03 17.31
C ASP A 103 1.06 -3.12 16.56
N GLY A 104 0.85 -2.92 15.26
CA GLY A 104 0.17 -3.86 14.37
C GLY A 104 -1.34 -4.01 14.64
N ILE A 105 -2.02 -2.96 15.08
CA ILE A 105 -3.45 -2.97 15.41
C ILE A 105 -4.23 -2.17 14.36
N THR A 106 -5.36 -2.71 13.91
CA THR A 106 -6.35 -2.00 13.09
C THR A 106 -7.44 -1.42 13.98
N PHE A 107 -7.67 -0.12 13.88
CA PHE A 107 -8.75 0.64 14.52
C PHE A 107 -9.76 1.08 13.47
N GLU A 108 -11.03 0.73 13.64
CA GLU A 108 -12.06 1.01 12.65
C GLU A 108 -13.30 1.66 13.26
N ALA A 109 -13.83 2.69 12.59
CA ALA A 109 -15.18 3.18 12.79
C ALA A 109 -16.11 2.54 11.76
N SER A 110 -16.91 1.56 12.15
CA SER A 110 -17.81 0.87 11.21
C SER A 110 -19.02 1.71 10.79
N PHE A 111 -19.39 2.73 11.57
CA PHE A 111 -20.61 3.51 11.40
C PHE A 111 -20.88 4.00 9.97
N ASN A 112 -19.86 4.46 9.28
CA ASN A 112 -19.97 4.93 7.89
C ASN A 112 -19.27 4.01 6.87
N ARG A 113 -19.06 2.76 7.24
CA ARG A 113 -18.48 1.73 6.36
C ARG A 113 -19.45 0.58 6.09
N TYR A 114 -20.12 0.10 7.12
CA TYR A 114 -21.15 -0.94 7.05
C TYR A 114 -22.04 -0.90 8.29
N ILE A 115 -23.24 -1.44 8.17
CA ILE A 115 -24.19 -1.55 9.28
C ILE A 115 -23.97 -2.89 10.00
N THR A 116 -23.97 -2.85 11.33
CA THR A 116 -23.82 -4.04 12.17
C THR A 116 -25.11 -4.38 12.88
N ASP A 117 -25.26 -5.65 13.27
CA ASP A 117 -26.43 -6.11 14.04
C ASP A 117 -26.53 -5.36 15.37
N GLU A 118 -25.40 -5.10 16.01
CA GLU A 118 -25.34 -4.34 17.27
C GLU A 118 -25.84 -2.90 17.12
N GLU A 119 -25.54 -2.25 15.97
CA GLU A 119 -26.07 -0.92 15.67
C GLU A 119 -27.58 -0.93 15.51
N ILE A 120 -28.10 -1.94 14.81
CA ILE A 120 -29.55 -2.11 14.61
C ILE A 120 -30.27 -2.36 15.97
N GLU A 121 -29.68 -3.23 16.77
CA GLU A 121 -30.23 -3.58 18.08
C GLU A 121 -30.24 -2.42 19.08
N ASP A 122 -29.16 -1.61 19.07
CA ASP A 122 -29.06 -0.43 19.97
C ASP A 122 -30.05 0.68 19.58
N GLY A 123 -30.35 0.79 18.29
CA GLY A 123 -31.11 1.91 17.75
C GLY A 123 -30.30 3.20 17.74
N VAL A 124 -30.37 3.95 16.64
CA VAL A 124 -29.56 5.16 16.43
C VAL A 124 -30.46 6.28 15.96
N SER A 125 -30.38 7.44 16.61
CA SER A 125 -31.11 8.64 16.22
C SER A 125 -30.18 9.86 16.16
N PRO A 126 -30.35 10.77 15.17
CA PRO A 126 -29.57 12.00 15.13
C PRO A 126 -29.95 12.93 16.30
N THR A 127 -28.96 13.60 16.87
CA THR A 127 -29.16 14.60 17.93
C THR A 127 -29.63 15.96 17.43
N ASP A 128 -29.52 16.19 16.11
CA ASP A 128 -29.87 17.45 15.46
C ASP A 128 -30.60 17.13 14.14
N THR A 129 -31.64 17.88 13.84
CA THR A 129 -32.40 17.78 12.56
C THR A 129 -31.56 18.07 11.30
N LYS A 130 -30.36 18.59 11.45
CA LYS A 130 -29.39 18.77 10.34
C LYS A 130 -28.67 17.49 9.96
N LEU A 131 -28.68 16.48 10.82
CA LEU A 131 -28.08 15.19 10.54
C LEU A 131 -29.09 14.27 9.85
N PRO A 132 -28.64 13.39 8.96
CA PRO A 132 -29.52 12.43 8.32
C PRO A 132 -30.01 11.36 9.30
N GLU A 133 -31.27 10.93 9.12
CA GLU A 133 -31.78 9.71 9.75
C GLU A 133 -30.95 8.50 9.29
N ARG A 134 -30.66 7.59 10.22
CA ARG A 134 -29.96 6.35 9.91
C ARG A 134 -30.88 5.40 9.14
N ASN A 135 -30.50 5.01 7.94
CA ASN A 135 -31.28 4.13 7.10
C ASN A 135 -30.57 2.79 6.88
N TYR A 136 -30.93 1.79 7.64
CA TYR A 136 -30.33 0.46 7.61
C TYR A 136 -30.62 -0.35 6.32
N SER A 137 -31.52 0.11 5.47
CA SER A 137 -31.85 -0.55 4.20
C SER A 137 -31.02 -0.05 3.01
N THR A 138 -30.24 1.01 3.18
CA THR A 138 -29.41 1.59 2.13
C THR A 138 -27.94 1.36 2.35
N ASP A 139 -27.18 1.40 1.27
CA ASP A 139 -25.72 1.36 1.34
C ASP A 139 -25.20 2.56 2.15
N VAL A 140 -24.56 2.31 3.27
CA VAL A 140 -24.01 3.35 4.15
C VAL A 140 -22.91 4.15 3.45
N THR A 141 -22.19 3.55 2.52
CA THR A 141 -21.08 4.21 1.79
C THR A 141 -21.58 5.40 0.97
N SER A 142 -22.84 5.39 0.50
CA SER A 142 -23.45 6.51 -0.22
C SER A 142 -23.57 7.79 0.62
N LYS A 143 -23.54 7.69 1.95
CA LYS A 143 -23.66 8.81 2.89
C LYS A 143 -22.39 9.08 3.70
N ALA A 144 -21.40 8.26 3.57
CA ALA A 144 -20.21 8.30 4.41
C ALA A 144 -19.42 9.63 4.31
N ALA A 145 -19.59 10.39 3.23
CA ALA A 145 -18.97 11.73 3.11
C ALA A 145 -19.60 12.79 4.04
N THR A 146 -20.77 12.52 4.62
CA THR A 146 -21.53 13.46 5.46
C THR A 146 -21.76 12.97 6.88
N GLU A 147 -21.52 11.71 7.16
CA GLU A 147 -21.71 11.07 8.46
C GLU A 147 -20.34 10.89 9.15
N ARG A 148 -20.14 11.59 10.26
CA ARG A 148 -18.87 11.63 10.99
C ARG A 148 -18.77 10.49 11.98
N ALA A 149 -17.65 9.75 11.97
CA ALA A 149 -17.35 8.73 12.96
C ALA A 149 -15.85 8.51 13.08
N THR A 150 -15.36 8.45 14.30
CA THR A 150 -13.93 8.42 14.60
C THR A 150 -13.46 7.00 14.94
N ALA A 151 -12.46 6.49 14.24
CA ALA A 151 -11.85 5.21 14.60
C ALA A 151 -11.03 5.34 15.88
N MET A 152 -10.26 6.43 16.01
CA MET A 152 -9.45 6.71 17.20
C MET A 152 -9.55 8.18 17.59
N ALA A 153 -9.94 8.45 18.83
CA ALA A 153 -9.88 9.79 19.44
C ALA A 153 -8.73 9.85 20.45
N ILE A 154 -7.81 10.79 20.28
CA ILE A 154 -6.60 10.93 21.10
C ILE A 154 -6.64 12.25 21.85
N GLU A 155 -6.74 12.19 23.19
CA GLU A 155 -6.55 13.33 24.09
C GLU A 155 -5.24 13.23 24.89
N ALA A 156 -4.54 12.09 24.78
CA ALA A 156 -3.32 11.78 25.53
C ALA A 156 -2.07 12.37 24.88
N ASP A 157 -1.06 12.68 25.69
CA ASP A 157 0.25 13.13 25.26
C ASP A 157 1.26 11.98 25.12
N LYS A 158 2.22 12.12 24.22
CA LYS A 158 3.31 11.17 23.97
C LYS A 158 2.81 9.78 23.59
N VAL A 159 1.96 9.73 22.59
CA VAL A 159 1.41 8.47 22.09
C VAL A 159 2.08 8.04 20.78
N GLU A 160 2.28 6.73 20.63
CA GLU A 160 2.99 6.13 19.50
C GLU A 160 2.17 5.03 18.84
N PHE A 161 2.21 5.01 17.51
CA PHE A 161 1.58 3.95 16.72
C PHE A 161 2.58 3.47 15.66
N THR A 162 2.81 2.16 15.62
CA THR A 162 3.69 1.54 14.62
C THR A 162 2.92 0.45 13.88
N ASP A 163 3.03 0.44 12.54
CA ASP A 163 2.37 -0.56 11.68
C ASP A 163 0.85 -0.71 11.94
N CYS A 164 0.19 0.36 12.37
CA CYS A 164 -1.24 0.38 12.68
C CYS A 164 -2.07 0.87 11.50
N ALA A 165 -3.37 0.53 11.49
CA ALA A 165 -4.32 1.08 10.53
C ALA A 165 -5.47 1.81 11.25
N PHE A 166 -5.93 2.93 10.67
CA PHE A 166 -7.06 3.72 11.12
C PHE A 166 -8.05 3.83 9.97
N LEU A 167 -9.18 3.16 10.09
CA LEU A 167 -10.14 2.99 9.01
C LEU A 167 -11.46 3.69 9.33
N GLY A 168 -11.86 4.60 8.47
CA GLY A 168 -13.11 5.35 8.61
C GLY A 168 -13.50 6.00 7.29
N SER A 169 -14.27 7.06 7.39
CA SER A 169 -14.63 7.89 6.23
C SER A 169 -14.50 9.38 6.58
N GLN A 170 -15.54 10.02 7.09
CA GLN A 170 -15.39 11.39 7.61
C GLN A 170 -14.93 11.34 9.07
N ASP A 171 -13.93 12.16 9.43
CA ASP A 171 -13.45 12.35 10.80
C ASP A 171 -12.81 11.07 11.41
N THR A 172 -11.96 10.35 10.67
CA THR A 172 -11.40 9.04 11.08
C THR A 172 -10.49 9.11 12.31
N LEU A 173 -9.55 10.07 12.34
CA LEU A 173 -8.53 10.19 13.39
C LEU A 173 -8.62 11.57 14.04
N TYR A 174 -9.08 11.62 15.29
CA TYR A 174 -9.12 12.84 16.08
C TYR A 174 -7.87 13.01 16.91
N THR A 175 -7.15 14.10 16.70
CA THR A 175 -5.91 14.46 17.40
C THR A 175 -6.15 15.63 18.36
N GLY A 176 -7.16 15.53 19.21
CA GLY A 176 -7.59 16.64 20.04
C GLY A 176 -6.63 16.96 21.16
N ASN A 177 -6.44 18.22 21.46
CA ASN A 177 -5.64 18.84 22.50
C ASN A 177 -4.27 19.33 22.02
N SER A 178 -4.13 20.64 21.96
CA SER A 178 -2.96 21.35 21.44
C SER A 178 -1.64 21.12 22.16
N ALA A 179 -1.69 20.57 23.38
CA ALA A 179 -0.48 20.28 24.16
C ALA A 179 0.07 18.88 23.89
N THR A 180 -0.62 18.05 23.12
CA THR A 180 -0.26 16.65 22.92
C THR A 180 0.69 16.46 21.75
N ASN A 181 1.62 15.51 21.89
CA ASN A 181 2.54 15.07 20.87
C ASN A 181 2.25 13.62 20.50
N MET A 182 2.21 13.33 19.19
CA MET A 182 1.84 12.02 18.65
C MET A 182 2.83 11.62 17.56
N TYR A 183 3.15 10.34 17.49
CA TYR A 183 4.03 9.79 16.48
C TYR A 183 3.41 8.56 15.83
N PHE A 184 3.30 8.57 14.51
CA PHE A 184 2.76 7.48 13.70
C PHE A 184 3.84 7.01 12.73
N LYS A 185 4.24 5.74 12.81
CA LYS A 185 5.25 5.14 11.95
C LYS A 185 4.65 4.03 11.11
N ASN A 186 4.84 4.10 9.80
CA ASN A 186 4.36 3.08 8.84
C ASN A 186 2.86 2.76 9.00
N CYS A 187 2.06 3.73 9.41
CA CYS A 187 0.63 3.53 9.62
C CYS A 187 -0.16 3.79 8.34
N ARG A 188 -1.32 3.14 8.21
CA ARG A 188 -2.31 3.45 7.20
C ARG A 188 -3.44 4.24 7.81
N ILE A 189 -3.71 5.42 7.29
CA ILE A 189 -4.86 6.24 7.68
C ILE A 189 -5.78 6.37 6.47
N GLU A 190 -7.02 5.90 6.62
CA GLU A 190 -7.99 5.83 5.55
C GLU A 190 -9.22 6.68 5.87
N GLY A 191 -9.69 7.42 4.90
CA GLY A 191 -10.91 8.20 4.99
C GLY A 191 -11.22 8.99 3.73
N ASN A 192 -12.22 9.84 3.83
CA ASN A 192 -12.64 10.69 2.73
C ASN A 192 -12.56 12.18 3.13
N THR A 193 -13.30 12.58 4.16
CA THR A 193 -13.45 14.00 4.53
C THR A 193 -12.83 14.25 5.90
N ASP A 194 -11.88 15.20 5.98
CA ASP A 194 -11.26 15.62 7.25
C ASP A 194 -10.77 14.44 8.09
N TYR A 195 -10.24 13.41 7.42
CA TYR A 195 -10.02 12.14 8.10
C TYR A 195 -8.85 12.14 9.10
N ILE A 196 -8.05 13.24 9.13
CA ILE A 196 -7.12 13.56 10.21
C ILE A 196 -7.46 14.96 10.70
N PHE A 197 -8.01 15.09 11.90
CA PHE A 197 -8.53 16.37 12.39
C PHE A 197 -8.27 16.59 13.88
N GLY A 198 -8.32 17.85 14.32
CA GLY A 198 -8.06 18.22 15.71
C GLY A 198 -7.02 19.33 15.83
N ASP A 199 -6.39 19.45 17.02
CA ASP A 199 -5.47 20.54 17.35
C ASP A 199 -4.11 20.10 17.92
N GLY A 200 -3.81 18.80 17.94
CA GLY A 200 -2.55 18.26 18.44
C GLY A 200 -1.35 18.46 17.49
N ASN A 201 -0.16 18.17 18.01
CA ASN A 201 1.04 18.01 17.21
C ASN A 201 1.22 16.54 16.85
N ALA A 202 1.25 16.20 15.58
CA ALA A 202 1.37 14.83 15.13
C ALA A 202 2.38 14.70 13.99
N VAL A 203 3.31 13.78 14.13
CA VAL A 203 4.25 13.40 13.07
C VAL A 203 3.82 12.04 12.50
N PHE A 204 3.59 12.02 11.19
CA PHE A 204 3.31 10.83 10.41
C PHE A 204 4.54 10.51 9.56
N ASP A 205 5.18 9.38 9.83
CA ASP A 205 6.46 8.98 9.23
C ASP A 205 6.30 7.69 8.43
N GLY A 206 6.52 7.75 7.12
CA GLY A 206 6.35 6.61 6.22
C GLY A 206 4.92 6.08 6.12
N CYS A 207 3.91 6.91 6.39
CA CYS A 207 2.52 6.48 6.45
C CYS A 207 1.84 6.47 5.07
N GLU A 208 0.86 5.58 4.92
CA GLU A 208 -0.09 5.61 3.81
C GLU A 208 -1.31 6.46 4.20
N LEU A 209 -1.59 7.50 3.40
CA LEU A 209 -2.77 8.35 3.51
C LEU A 209 -3.72 7.99 2.39
N ARG A 210 -4.75 7.20 2.70
CA ARG A 210 -5.59 6.60 1.68
C ARG A 210 -6.96 7.25 1.60
N PHE A 211 -7.30 7.77 0.43
CA PHE A 211 -8.67 8.16 0.13
C PHE A 211 -9.55 6.93 -0.07
N PHE A 212 -10.70 6.94 0.60
CA PHE A 212 -11.72 5.94 0.43
C PHE A 212 -12.87 6.52 -0.42
N GLY A 213 -12.93 6.16 -1.69
CA GLY A 213 -14.01 6.52 -2.60
C GLY A 213 -15.24 5.61 -2.42
N TYR A 214 -16.37 6.04 -2.93
CA TYR A 214 -17.64 5.33 -2.84
C TYR A 214 -18.10 4.84 -4.20
N SER A 215 -18.92 3.79 -4.22
CA SER A 215 -19.40 3.14 -5.44
C SER A 215 -20.31 4.01 -6.31
N THR A 216 -20.84 5.11 -5.80
CA THR A 216 -21.72 6.02 -6.55
C THR A 216 -21.29 7.47 -6.36
N GLY A 217 -20.64 8.03 -7.38
CA GLY A 217 -20.22 9.43 -7.34
C GLY A 217 -19.12 9.68 -6.31
N SER A 218 -18.03 8.94 -6.43
CA SER A 218 -16.87 9.09 -5.58
C SER A 218 -16.36 10.51 -5.61
N VAL A 219 -16.35 11.13 -4.47
CA VAL A 219 -15.79 12.45 -4.28
C VAL A 219 -14.61 12.28 -3.35
N GLY A 220 -13.43 12.68 -3.79
CA GLY A 220 -12.32 12.87 -2.89
C GLY A 220 -12.68 13.96 -1.89
N GLY A 221 -12.01 13.95 -0.77
CA GLY A 221 -12.29 14.91 0.28
C GLY A 221 -11.03 15.63 0.71
N TYR A 222 -10.79 15.65 1.99
CA TYR A 222 -9.69 16.38 2.59
C TYR A 222 -8.92 15.45 3.54
N ILE A 223 -7.60 15.36 3.37
CA ILE A 223 -6.76 14.57 4.28
C ILE A 223 -6.83 15.20 5.67
N THR A 224 -6.61 16.52 5.76
CA THR A 224 -6.47 17.18 7.05
C THR A 224 -7.49 18.30 7.27
N ALA A 225 -7.95 18.43 8.54
CA ALA A 225 -8.68 19.57 9.05
C ALA A 225 -8.09 19.97 10.41
N HIS A 226 -7.04 20.81 10.38
CA HIS A 226 -6.34 21.21 11.60
C HIS A 226 -6.94 22.47 12.20
N LYS A 227 -7.16 22.48 13.53
CA LYS A 227 -7.70 23.61 14.28
C LYS A 227 -6.78 23.96 15.45
N PRO A 228 -5.68 24.69 15.21
CA PRO A 228 -4.71 24.97 16.27
C PRO A 228 -5.30 25.89 17.35
N THR A 229 -4.77 25.73 18.53
CA THR A 229 -4.87 26.71 19.62
C THR A 229 -3.56 27.46 19.77
N ALA A 230 -3.51 28.42 20.68
CA ALA A 230 -2.28 29.18 20.93
C ALA A 230 -1.09 28.33 21.42
N ALA A 231 -1.37 27.14 21.97
CA ALA A 231 -0.35 26.20 22.43
C ALA A 231 0.19 25.26 21.33
N THR A 232 -0.50 25.14 20.19
CA THR A 232 -0.05 24.31 19.08
C THR A 232 1.23 24.85 18.47
N LYS A 233 2.27 24.03 18.38
CA LYS A 233 3.58 24.44 17.85
C LYS A 233 3.75 24.03 16.38
N ALA A 234 3.76 22.75 16.10
CA ALA A 234 4.06 22.20 14.79
C ALA A 234 2.81 21.88 13.99
N GLY A 235 1.72 21.42 14.61
CA GLY A 235 0.55 20.87 13.95
C GLY A 235 0.85 19.49 13.35
N TYR A 236 0.38 19.25 12.14
CA TYR A 236 0.59 17.98 11.45
C TYR A 236 1.81 18.01 10.54
N VAL A 237 2.63 16.97 10.64
CA VAL A 237 3.82 16.82 9.81
C VAL A 237 3.80 15.43 9.19
N PHE A 238 3.67 15.37 7.88
CA PHE A 238 3.73 14.15 7.07
C PHE A 238 5.09 14.11 6.39
N ARG A 239 5.89 13.10 6.73
CA ARG A 239 7.21 12.88 6.14
C ARG A 239 7.29 11.52 5.48
N ASN A 240 7.81 11.46 4.27
CA ASN A 240 7.96 10.21 3.49
C ASN A 240 6.64 9.43 3.32
N CYS A 241 5.51 10.13 3.35
CA CYS A 241 4.19 9.52 3.25
C CYS A 241 3.80 9.28 1.79
N THR A 242 2.92 8.28 1.58
CA THR A 242 2.32 8.01 0.28
C THR A 242 0.83 8.32 0.33
N ILE A 243 0.32 9.08 -0.65
CA ILE A 243 -1.10 9.32 -0.83
C ILE A 243 -1.62 8.34 -1.87
N THR A 244 -2.64 7.56 -1.49
CA THR A 244 -3.27 6.54 -2.34
C THR A 244 -4.78 6.71 -2.37
N GLY A 245 -5.48 5.87 -3.11
CA GLY A 245 -6.94 5.80 -3.15
C GLY A 245 -7.41 4.42 -3.60
N ASN A 246 -8.69 4.15 -3.42
CA ASN A 246 -9.33 2.97 -3.99
C ASN A 246 -9.82 3.24 -5.43
N ASP A 247 -10.27 2.18 -6.12
CA ASP A 247 -10.63 2.24 -7.55
C ASP A 247 -11.87 3.09 -7.85
N GLU A 248 -12.72 3.35 -6.85
CA GLU A 248 -13.90 4.19 -7.00
C GLU A 248 -13.59 5.69 -6.94
N LEU A 249 -12.36 6.08 -6.61
CA LEU A 249 -11.99 7.47 -6.48
C LEU A 249 -11.72 8.12 -7.84
N GLU A 250 -12.36 9.27 -8.08
CA GLU A 250 -12.12 10.05 -9.29
C GLU A 250 -10.76 10.76 -9.27
N VAL A 251 -10.21 10.99 -10.46
CA VAL A 251 -8.98 11.78 -10.64
C VAL A 251 -9.21 13.22 -10.18
N ASN A 252 -8.24 13.81 -9.48
CA ASN A 252 -8.29 15.16 -8.93
C ASN A 252 -9.49 15.40 -7.98
N ALA A 253 -9.84 14.39 -7.21
CA ALA A 253 -11.02 14.45 -6.36
C ALA A 253 -10.76 15.08 -4.99
N GLY A 254 -9.51 15.04 -4.47
CA GLY A 254 -9.17 15.38 -3.10
C GLY A 254 -8.20 16.55 -2.93
N TYR A 255 -8.02 16.94 -1.68
CA TYR A 255 -7.10 17.99 -1.24
C TYR A 255 -6.22 17.47 -0.09
N LEU A 256 -5.03 18.05 0.07
CA LEU A 256 -4.15 17.81 1.22
C LEU A 256 -4.80 18.25 2.54
N GLY A 257 -5.71 19.22 2.47
CA GLY A 257 -6.49 19.62 3.62
C GLY A 257 -7.21 20.96 3.47
N ARG A 258 -7.84 21.35 4.57
CA ARG A 258 -8.52 22.63 4.71
C ARG A 258 -8.39 23.19 6.14
N PRO A 259 -8.37 24.51 6.35
CA PRO A 259 -8.13 25.09 7.65
C PRO A 259 -9.41 25.12 8.50
N TRP A 260 -9.57 24.17 9.42
CA TRP A 260 -10.66 24.22 10.40
C TRP A 260 -10.48 25.41 11.38
N GLY A 261 -9.23 25.77 11.68
CA GLY A 261 -8.86 27.03 12.33
C GLY A 261 -8.03 27.90 11.39
N GLN A 262 -8.12 29.25 11.54
CA GLN A 262 -7.42 30.19 10.65
C GLN A 262 -5.90 29.98 10.60
N ASP A 263 -5.29 29.59 11.73
CA ASP A 263 -3.85 29.37 11.85
C ASP A 263 -3.45 27.90 11.67
N ALA A 264 -4.25 27.12 10.93
CA ALA A 264 -3.98 25.71 10.67
C ALA A 264 -2.52 25.51 10.22
N ARG A 265 -1.88 24.43 10.74
CA ARG A 265 -0.46 24.12 10.50
C ARG A 265 -0.36 22.69 10.00
N VAL A 266 0.05 22.55 8.75
CA VAL A 266 0.26 21.23 8.14
C VAL A 266 1.48 21.31 7.23
N THR A 267 2.35 20.32 7.36
CA THR A 267 3.57 20.18 6.57
C THR A 267 3.55 18.83 5.86
N PHE A 268 3.74 18.84 4.55
CA PHE A 268 4.02 17.64 3.76
C PHE A 268 5.48 17.70 3.28
N LEU A 269 6.22 16.63 3.54
CA LEU A 269 7.64 16.50 3.23
C LEU A 269 7.90 15.18 2.54
N ASN A 270 8.51 15.21 1.35
CA ASN A 270 8.83 14.03 0.56
C ASN A 270 7.61 13.12 0.32
N THR A 271 6.50 13.71 -0.11
CA THR A 271 5.25 12.97 -0.29
C THR A 271 5.15 12.37 -1.67
N LYS A 272 4.84 11.07 -1.74
CA LYS A 272 4.56 10.36 -2.98
C LYS A 272 3.04 10.31 -3.21
N ILE A 273 2.58 10.83 -4.36
CA ILE A 273 1.16 10.86 -4.70
C ILE A 273 0.90 9.81 -5.78
N ASN A 274 0.10 8.79 -5.44
CA ASN A 274 -0.31 7.77 -6.40
C ASN A 274 -1.45 8.31 -7.26
N GLY A 275 -1.20 8.38 -8.57
CA GLY A 275 -2.15 8.94 -9.50
C GLY A 275 -2.40 10.43 -9.29
N SER A 276 -3.49 10.92 -9.84
CA SER A 276 -3.87 12.35 -9.81
C SER A 276 -4.98 12.59 -8.79
N TYR A 277 -4.86 12.04 -7.58
CA TYR A 277 -5.92 12.18 -6.57
C TYR A 277 -6.00 13.59 -5.96
N ILE A 278 -4.89 14.33 -5.92
CA ILE A 278 -4.85 15.66 -5.33
C ILE A 278 -5.04 16.71 -6.42
N LYS A 279 -5.96 17.65 -6.18
CA LYS A 279 -6.18 18.80 -7.06
C LYS A 279 -4.97 19.71 -7.10
N ASP A 280 -4.79 20.41 -8.20
CA ASP A 280 -3.64 21.28 -8.44
C ASP A 280 -3.48 22.36 -7.35
N GLU A 281 -4.59 22.90 -6.82
CA GLU A 281 -4.59 23.89 -5.74
C GLU A 281 -4.06 23.34 -4.41
N GLY A 282 -4.15 22.02 -4.21
CA GLY A 282 -3.69 21.29 -3.04
C GLY A 282 -4.51 21.49 -1.77
N TRP A 283 -5.10 22.67 -1.57
CA TRP A 283 -5.78 23.08 -0.34
C TRP A 283 -7.11 23.77 -0.63
N PHE A 284 -8.05 23.69 0.30
CA PHE A 284 -9.40 24.25 0.14
C PHE A 284 -9.84 25.08 1.33
N ASP A 285 -10.87 25.90 1.15
CA ASP A 285 -11.47 26.72 2.20
C ASP A 285 -12.28 25.90 3.22
N MET A 286 -12.36 26.39 4.46
CA MET A 286 -13.27 25.81 5.46
C MET A 286 -13.89 26.89 6.35
N SER A 287 -15.23 26.98 6.32
CA SER A 287 -16.00 27.85 7.24
C SER A 287 -15.53 29.32 7.27
N GLY A 288 -15.08 29.85 6.12
CA GLY A 288 -14.56 31.20 6.00
C GLY A 288 -13.06 31.35 6.28
N ASN A 289 -12.40 30.32 6.80
CA ASN A 289 -10.94 30.28 6.88
C ASN A 289 -10.36 30.01 5.50
N LYS A 290 -9.28 30.71 5.18
CA LYS A 290 -8.64 30.68 3.87
C LYS A 290 -7.28 29.98 3.95
N PRO A 291 -6.98 29.03 3.03
CA PRO A 291 -5.71 28.32 3.02
C PRO A 291 -4.51 29.27 2.81
N GLU A 292 -4.68 30.37 2.09
CA GLU A 292 -3.62 31.38 1.87
C GLU A 292 -3.15 32.08 3.15
N LYS A 293 -3.92 31.97 4.22
CA LYS A 293 -3.60 32.54 5.55
C LYS A 293 -3.19 31.48 6.57
N ALA A 294 -3.25 30.21 6.20
CA ALA A 294 -2.80 29.12 7.04
C ALA A 294 -1.27 28.93 6.97
N ASN A 295 -0.73 28.18 7.91
CA ASN A 295 0.70 27.83 7.92
C ASN A 295 0.92 26.50 7.22
N TYR A 296 0.67 26.46 5.91
CA TYR A 296 0.84 25.28 5.10
C TYR A 296 2.22 25.23 4.45
N LYS A 297 2.82 24.04 4.44
CA LYS A 297 4.13 23.78 3.86
C LYS A 297 4.09 22.50 3.06
N GLU A 298 4.75 22.49 1.93
CA GLU A 298 4.90 21.32 1.09
C GLU A 298 6.26 21.36 0.39
N TYR A 299 7.05 20.31 0.53
CA TYR A 299 8.36 20.23 -0.09
C TYR A 299 8.61 18.84 -0.66
N ASN A 300 9.15 18.80 -1.87
CA ASN A 300 9.56 17.57 -2.55
C ASN A 300 8.43 16.53 -2.70
N SER A 301 7.21 17.01 -3.00
CA SER A 301 6.10 16.13 -3.38
C SER A 301 6.23 15.72 -4.84
N VAL A 302 5.96 14.44 -5.13
CA VAL A 302 6.05 13.89 -6.48
C VAL A 302 4.92 12.91 -6.75
N TYR A 303 4.65 12.68 -8.01
CA TYR A 303 3.76 11.61 -8.46
C TYR A 303 4.51 10.27 -8.48
N THR A 304 3.75 9.15 -8.54
CA THR A 304 4.34 7.79 -8.58
C THR A 304 5.21 7.51 -9.79
N ASP A 305 5.04 8.26 -10.88
CA ASP A 305 5.90 8.18 -12.06
C ASP A 305 7.22 8.98 -11.91
N GLY A 306 7.44 9.58 -10.74
CA GLY A 306 8.60 10.40 -10.44
C GLY A 306 8.52 11.85 -10.91
N THR A 307 7.42 12.25 -11.55
CA THR A 307 7.20 13.63 -11.95
C THR A 307 7.00 14.51 -10.71
N ALA A 308 7.75 15.61 -10.60
CA ALA A 308 7.57 16.56 -9.53
C ALA A 308 6.19 17.23 -9.61
N VAL A 309 5.56 17.42 -8.47
CA VAL A 309 4.31 18.19 -8.39
C VAL A 309 4.61 19.65 -8.72
N ASP A 310 3.81 20.25 -9.58
CA ASP A 310 3.94 21.65 -9.95
C ASP A 310 3.45 22.56 -8.80
N MET A 311 4.37 22.99 -7.95
CA MET A 311 4.09 23.85 -6.81
C MET A 311 3.54 25.22 -7.18
N SER A 312 3.74 25.67 -8.43
CA SER A 312 3.21 26.98 -8.89
C SER A 312 1.68 27.01 -8.99
N LYS A 313 1.05 25.84 -9.02
CA LYS A 313 -0.41 25.70 -9.04
C LYS A 313 -1.05 25.63 -7.66
N ARG A 314 -0.25 25.46 -6.60
CA ARG A 314 -0.75 25.48 -5.22
C ARG A 314 -1.32 26.84 -4.87
N VAL A 315 -2.26 26.88 -3.94
CA VAL A 315 -2.77 28.16 -3.41
C VAL A 315 -1.61 29.03 -2.90
N THR A 316 -1.74 30.33 -3.04
CA THR A 316 -0.70 31.27 -2.60
C THR A 316 -0.47 31.19 -1.08
N GLY A 317 0.77 31.42 -0.65
CA GLY A 317 1.13 31.39 0.78
C GLY A 317 1.64 30.04 1.30
N VAL A 318 1.56 28.95 0.50
CA VAL A 318 2.21 27.69 0.85
C VAL A 318 3.73 27.85 0.74
N VAL A 319 4.45 27.45 1.82
CA VAL A 319 5.93 27.48 1.82
C VAL A 319 6.44 26.21 1.13
N THR A 320 7.25 26.37 0.07
CA THR A 320 7.70 25.28 -0.79
C THR A 320 9.22 25.17 -0.93
N ASP A 321 9.97 25.91 -0.13
CA ASP A 321 11.43 25.88 -0.16
C ASP A 321 12.04 24.81 0.76
N ASP A 322 13.35 24.58 0.62
CA ASP A 322 14.09 23.54 1.34
C ASP A 322 14.19 23.75 2.87
N SER A 323 13.78 24.90 3.37
CA SER A 323 13.72 25.16 4.83
C SER A 323 12.75 24.20 5.53
N VAL A 324 11.78 23.67 4.79
CA VAL A 324 10.81 22.67 5.28
C VAL A 324 11.53 21.36 5.65
N ALA A 325 12.52 20.94 4.85
CA ALA A 325 13.26 19.70 5.06
C ALA A 325 14.28 19.77 6.21
N LYS A 326 14.75 20.98 6.54
CA LYS A 326 15.82 21.22 7.51
C LYS A 326 15.33 21.34 8.94
N LYS A 327 14.39 20.47 9.33
CA LYS A 327 13.78 20.49 10.67
C LYS A 327 14.06 19.19 11.41
N ASP A 328 14.43 19.31 12.68
CA ASP A 328 14.60 18.17 13.58
C ASP A 328 13.25 17.69 14.09
N VAL A 329 12.98 16.38 13.93
CA VAL A 329 11.67 15.80 14.27
C VAL A 329 11.38 15.95 15.76
N VAL A 330 12.35 15.65 16.60
CA VAL A 330 12.17 15.67 18.07
C VAL A 330 12.00 17.09 18.57
N ASN A 331 12.90 17.98 18.20
CA ASN A 331 12.94 19.33 18.77
C ASN A 331 11.93 20.28 18.12
N ASP A 332 11.82 20.26 16.79
CA ASP A 332 10.96 21.19 16.05
C ASP A 332 9.49 20.75 16.01
N TYR A 333 9.22 19.43 16.00
CA TYR A 333 7.87 18.92 15.81
C TYR A 333 7.28 18.25 17.04
N LEU A 334 8.08 17.53 17.85
CA LEU A 334 7.61 16.79 19.02
C LEU A 334 8.00 17.42 20.36
N SER A 335 8.37 18.69 20.37
CA SER A 335 8.65 19.45 21.60
C SER A 335 9.73 18.82 22.50
N GLY A 336 10.72 18.16 21.91
CA GLY A 336 11.81 17.48 22.63
C GLY A 336 11.47 16.07 23.11
N TRP A 337 10.29 15.53 22.80
CA TRP A 337 9.97 14.14 23.08
C TRP A 337 10.48 13.22 21.96
N THR A 338 11.21 12.18 22.35
CA THR A 338 11.70 11.14 21.44
C THR A 338 10.81 9.91 21.55
N PRO A 339 10.02 9.56 20.50
CA PRO A 339 9.27 8.32 20.46
C PRO A 339 10.19 7.10 20.50
N SER A 340 9.74 5.95 21.04
CA SER A 340 10.56 4.74 21.19
C SER A 340 10.94 4.12 19.84
N ASP A 341 10.06 4.22 18.85
CA ASP A 341 10.29 3.70 17.51
C ASP A 341 10.88 4.74 16.53
N TYR A 342 11.14 5.97 17.03
CA TYR A 342 11.82 6.97 16.24
C TYR A 342 13.31 6.67 16.16
N VAL A 343 13.79 6.55 14.94
CA VAL A 343 15.22 6.48 14.66
C VAL A 343 15.67 7.86 14.20
N ALA A 344 16.50 8.50 15.01
CA ALA A 344 17.06 9.79 14.64
C ALA A 344 17.94 9.65 13.38
N ASP A 345 17.85 10.62 12.50
CA ASP A 345 18.81 10.71 11.40
C ASP A 345 20.21 10.90 11.99
N GLU A 346 21.12 10.02 11.65
CA GLU A 346 22.49 10.13 12.13
C GLU A 346 23.21 11.30 11.48
N SER A 347 24.30 11.74 12.12
CA SER A 347 25.08 12.90 11.66
C SER A 347 25.84 12.67 10.34
N THR A 348 25.93 11.43 9.88
CA THR A 348 26.55 11.03 8.62
C THR A 348 25.71 9.96 7.94
N VAL A 349 25.59 10.06 6.62
CA VAL A 349 24.90 9.08 5.78
C VAL A 349 25.95 8.35 4.96
N ILE A 350 26.06 7.04 5.14
CA ILE A 350 27.05 6.21 4.43
C ILE A 350 26.35 5.10 3.64
N PHE A 351 26.96 4.65 2.56
CA PHE A 351 26.51 3.46 1.86
C PHE A 351 26.94 2.20 2.63
N GLU A 352 25.97 1.37 3.01
CA GLU A 352 26.21 -0.02 3.39
C GLU A 352 26.42 -0.86 2.14
N LYS A 353 25.63 -0.58 1.08
CA LYS A 353 25.75 -1.15 -0.24
C LYS A 353 25.76 -0.04 -1.27
N THR A 354 26.84 0.06 -2.04
CA THR A 354 26.98 1.08 -3.08
C THR A 354 25.96 0.90 -4.20
N PRO A 355 25.59 1.98 -4.91
CA PRO A 355 24.62 1.92 -6.01
C PRO A 355 25.05 0.95 -7.12
N TYR A 356 24.08 0.21 -7.64
CA TYR A 356 24.18 -0.57 -8.87
C TYR A 356 22.85 -0.54 -9.61
N LEU A 357 22.84 -0.94 -10.89
CA LEU A 357 21.64 -0.93 -11.72
C LEU A 357 21.07 -2.33 -11.90
N VAL A 358 19.74 -2.39 -11.91
CA VAL A 358 18.94 -3.56 -12.29
C VAL A 358 18.04 -3.13 -13.45
N ASP A 359 17.93 -3.95 -14.47
CA ASP A 359 17.02 -3.75 -15.61
C ASP A 359 15.78 -4.65 -15.44
N ASN A 360 14.64 -4.19 -15.89
CA ASN A 360 13.43 -5.03 -15.98
C ASN A 360 13.50 -6.05 -17.13
N GLY A 361 14.54 -5.97 -17.97
CA GLY A 361 14.92 -6.93 -19.00
C GLY A 361 16.32 -7.49 -18.74
N ASP A 362 17.27 -7.25 -19.65
CA ASP A 362 18.67 -7.65 -19.51
C ASP A 362 19.58 -6.42 -19.42
N ILE A 363 20.21 -6.22 -18.26
CA ILE A 363 21.15 -5.11 -18.02
C ILE A 363 22.38 -5.16 -18.95
N ASN A 364 22.73 -6.34 -19.49
CA ASN A 364 23.82 -6.51 -20.43
C ASN A 364 23.44 -6.15 -21.86
N ALA A 365 22.18 -5.92 -22.12
CA ALA A 365 21.63 -5.57 -23.43
C ALA A 365 20.50 -4.53 -23.33
N PRO A 366 20.71 -3.37 -22.65
CA PRO A 366 19.66 -2.38 -22.45
C PRO A 366 19.24 -1.73 -23.77
N TYR A 367 17.96 -1.42 -23.95
CA TYR A 367 17.43 -0.73 -25.13
C TYR A 367 16.29 0.24 -24.76
N PRO A 368 15.91 1.17 -25.64
CA PRO A 368 14.86 2.14 -25.35
C PRO A 368 13.53 1.46 -24.97
N GLY A 369 12.92 1.96 -23.91
CA GLY A 369 11.70 1.40 -23.33
C GLY A 369 11.93 0.54 -22.10
N HIS A 370 13.13 -0.01 -21.88
CA HIS A 370 13.51 -0.64 -20.61
C HIS A 370 13.51 0.36 -19.47
N THR A 371 13.23 -0.15 -18.28
CA THR A 371 13.30 0.63 -17.04
C THR A 371 14.44 0.11 -16.19
N LEU A 372 15.41 0.96 -15.95
CA LEU A 372 16.50 0.70 -15.01
C LEU A 372 16.08 1.14 -13.62
N THR A 373 16.44 0.35 -12.62
CA THR A 373 16.25 0.66 -11.20
C THR A 373 17.61 0.76 -10.54
N VAL A 374 17.88 1.84 -9.81
CA VAL A 374 19.07 1.89 -8.95
C VAL A 374 18.75 1.24 -7.61
N VAL A 375 19.65 0.36 -7.19
CA VAL A 375 19.57 -0.37 -5.92
C VAL A 375 20.81 -0.06 -5.09
N TYR A 376 20.60 0.33 -3.84
CA TYR A 376 21.64 0.57 -2.84
C TYR A 376 21.06 0.43 -1.44
N SER A 377 21.86 0.47 -0.40
CA SER A 377 21.39 0.63 0.99
C SER A 377 22.29 1.59 1.76
N LEU A 378 21.69 2.32 2.70
CA LEU A 378 22.38 3.21 3.60
C LEU A 378 22.53 2.55 4.98
N GLY A 379 23.74 2.55 5.53
CA GLY A 379 24.07 1.86 6.76
C GLY A 379 23.53 2.54 8.03
N ASN A 380 23.20 3.81 7.95
CA ASN A 380 22.76 4.64 9.07
C ASN A 380 21.52 5.49 8.76
N ALA A 381 20.75 5.08 7.76
CA ALA A 381 19.41 5.59 7.50
C ALA A 381 18.49 4.41 7.19
N ASN A 382 17.26 4.44 7.68
CA ASN A 382 16.23 3.51 7.24
C ASN A 382 15.59 4.03 5.94
N ASP A 383 14.87 3.18 5.21
CA ASP A 383 14.24 3.53 3.93
C ASP A 383 13.31 4.75 4.03
N ALA A 384 12.69 4.96 5.21
CA ALA A 384 11.80 6.09 5.46
C ALA A 384 12.55 7.41 5.67
N SER A 385 13.82 7.39 6.03
CA SER A 385 14.66 8.58 6.21
C SER A 385 15.60 8.86 5.05
N ASP A 386 15.65 7.98 4.05
CA ASP A 386 16.46 8.14 2.84
C ASP A 386 15.84 9.17 1.90
N ALA A 387 16.47 10.32 1.82
CA ALA A 387 16.14 11.40 0.89
C ALA A 387 17.25 11.60 -0.17
N SER A 388 18.09 10.59 -0.39
CA SER A 388 19.21 10.64 -1.34
C SER A 388 18.79 11.19 -2.69
N VAL A 389 19.62 12.06 -3.23
CA VAL A 389 19.41 12.61 -4.57
C VAL A 389 19.93 11.60 -5.59
N ILE A 390 19.07 11.23 -6.53
CA ILE A 390 19.41 10.31 -7.64
C ILE A 390 19.44 11.10 -8.93
N ARG A 391 20.57 11.05 -9.63
CA ARG A 391 20.74 11.70 -10.93
C ARG A 391 21.09 10.67 -11.99
N TRP A 392 20.35 10.70 -13.08
CA TRP A 392 20.56 9.81 -14.22
C TRP A 392 21.21 10.56 -15.35
N TYR A 393 22.23 9.97 -15.95
CA TYR A 393 22.98 10.56 -17.04
C TYR A 393 23.04 9.59 -18.23
N ILE A 394 23.00 10.16 -19.41
CA ILE A 394 23.47 9.52 -20.62
C ILE A 394 24.95 9.90 -20.79
N VAL A 395 25.82 8.91 -20.97
CA VAL A 395 27.27 9.09 -21.10
C VAL A 395 27.69 8.65 -22.50
N ASP A 396 28.28 9.56 -23.28
CA ASP A 396 28.77 9.25 -24.59
C ASP A 396 30.11 8.48 -24.55
N ASN A 397 30.61 8.08 -25.73
CA ASN A 397 31.85 7.33 -25.84
C ASN A 397 33.10 8.14 -25.47
N ASP A 398 33.00 9.46 -25.43
CA ASP A 398 34.07 10.37 -25.01
C ASP A 398 34.00 10.64 -23.48
N GLY A 399 32.99 10.08 -22.79
CA GLY A 399 32.78 10.22 -21.35
C GLY A 399 32.00 11.48 -20.94
N ASN A 400 31.43 12.22 -21.89
CA ASN A 400 30.64 13.40 -21.55
C ASN A 400 29.28 12.97 -20.99
N ARG A 401 28.91 13.55 -19.86
CA ARG A 401 27.65 13.26 -19.12
C ARG A 401 26.56 14.27 -19.49
N THR A 402 25.40 13.79 -19.87
CA THR A 402 24.20 14.60 -20.07
C THR A 402 23.16 14.19 -19.02
N LEU A 403 22.78 15.11 -18.13
CA LEU A 403 21.74 14.86 -17.13
C LEU A 403 20.38 14.69 -17.83
N VAL A 404 19.69 13.58 -17.57
CA VAL A 404 18.39 13.26 -18.18
C VAL A 404 17.26 13.15 -17.18
N LYS A 405 17.59 12.87 -15.92
CA LYS A 405 16.60 12.83 -14.82
C LYS A 405 17.29 13.13 -13.48
N ALA A 406 16.63 13.90 -12.64
CA ALA A 406 16.99 14.06 -11.24
C ALA A 406 15.76 13.83 -10.37
N THR A 407 15.92 13.07 -9.30
CA THR A 407 14.85 12.68 -8.38
C THR A 407 15.44 12.43 -6.99
N SER A 408 14.61 12.03 -6.03
CA SER A 408 15.08 11.57 -4.73
C SER A 408 14.62 10.14 -4.44
N ALA A 409 15.34 9.43 -3.59
CA ALA A 409 15.19 8.01 -3.34
C ALA A 409 13.79 7.59 -2.86
N ASN A 410 13.20 8.40 -1.98
CA ASN A 410 11.85 8.19 -1.45
C ASN A 410 10.74 8.51 -2.45
N VAL A 411 11.10 8.91 -3.64
CA VAL A 411 10.21 9.36 -4.71
C VAL A 411 10.20 8.38 -5.86
N ASP A 412 11.37 8.21 -6.49
CA ASP A 412 11.53 7.34 -7.64
C ASP A 412 13.01 6.99 -7.80
N ASN A 413 13.31 5.72 -7.83
CA ASN A 413 14.66 5.18 -8.06
C ASN A 413 14.81 4.56 -9.45
N THR A 414 13.95 4.91 -10.41
CA THR A 414 13.92 4.31 -11.74
C THR A 414 14.23 5.31 -12.86
N TYR A 415 14.65 4.81 -14.01
CA TYR A 415 14.80 5.57 -15.24
C TYR A 415 14.38 4.72 -16.44
N LYS A 416 13.43 5.23 -17.22
CA LYS A 416 13.02 4.62 -18.49
C LYS A 416 13.94 5.10 -19.60
N ILE A 417 14.67 4.17 -20.22
CA ILE A 417 15.63 4.47 -21.28
C ILE A 417 14.93 5.09 -22.49
N THR A 418 15.47 6.18 -22.98
CA THR A 418 14.96 6.93 -24.14
C THR A 418 15.82 6.68 -25.38
N LYS A 419 15.30 6.99 -26.56
CA LYS A 419 15.99 6.73 -27.84
C LYS A 419 17.29 7.53 -28.04
N ASP A 420 17.43 8.67 -27.38
CA ASP A 420 18.64 9.51 -27.42
C ASP A 420 19.82 8.89 -26.67
N ALA A 421 19.58 7.83 -25.90
CA ALA A 421 20.61 7.02 -25.25
C ALA A 421 21.26 5.96 -26.18
N ILE A 422 20.67 5.68 -27.34
CA ILE A 422 21.22 4.65 -28.26
C ILE A 422 22.70 4.91 -28.57
N GLY A 423 23.52 3.86 -28.45
CA GLY A 423 24.96 3.90 -28.64
C GLY A 423 25.75 4.54 -27.49
N LYS A 424 25.10 4.88 -26.40
CA LYS A 424 25.67 5.51 -25.20
C LYS A 424 25.42 4.66 -23.97
N TYR A 425 26.06 5.01 -22.87
CA TYR A 425 25.90 4.32 -21.59
C TYR A 425 24.94 5.08 -20.70
N ILE A 426 24.28 4.37 -19.78
CA ILE A 426 23.52 4.98 -18.69
C ILE A 426 24.38 4.98 -17.44
N GLU A 427 24.43 6.09 -16.76
CA GLU A 427 25.09 6.23 -15.46
C GLU A 427 24.08 6.82 -14.44
N VAL A 428 24.10 6.28 -13.24
CA VAL A 428 23.37 6.83 -12.09
C VAL A 428 24.37 7.36 -11.08
N GLU A 429 24.10 8.53 -10.55
CA GLU A 429 24.80 9.13 -9.42
C GLU A 429 23.85 9.22 -8.24
N VAL A 430 24.22 8.68 -7.10
CA VAL A 430 23.47 8.79 -5.87
C VAL A 430 24.27 9.62 -4.87
N VAL A 431 23.67 10.74 -4.44
CA VAL A 431 24.18 11.55 -3.34
C VAL A 431 23.44 11.14 -2.10
N PRO A 432 24.06 10.41 -1.16
CA PRO A 432 23.38 10.00 0.07
C PRO A 432 22.95 11.24 0.85
N GLU A 433 21.67 11.30 1.15
CA GLU A 433 21.07 12.40 1.90
C GLU A 433 19.94 11.86 2.78
N ASN A 434 19.88 12.30 4.03
CA ASN A 434 18.71 12.04 4.86
C ASN A 434 17.72 13.22 4.78
N ILE A 435 16.52 13.00 5.32
CA ILE A 435 15.47 14.03 5.29
C ILE A 435 15.84 15.31 6.06
N SER A 436 16.83 15.27 6.96
CA SER A 436 17.35 16.45 7.64
C SER A 436 18.35 17.26 6.78
N GLY A 437 18.62 16.79 5.56
CA GLY A 437 19.52 17.44 4.61
C GLY A 437 21.00 17.17 4.87
N ILE A 438 21.34 16.16 5.68
CA ILE A 438 22.73 15.71 5.87
C ILE A 438 23.11 14.89 4.66
N LYS A 439 24.23 15.24 4.03
CA LYS A 439 24.74 14.65 2.79
C LYS A 439 26.11 14.03 2.99
N SER A 440 26.39 13.02 2.18
CA SER A 440 27.74 12.49 2.03
C SER A 440 28.19 12.54 0.56
N GLU A 441 29.40 12.06 0.29
CA GLU A 441 29.95 12.06 -1.05
C GLU A 441 29.11 11.21 -2.01
N ALA A 442 28.91 11.73 -3.22
CA ALA A 442 28.18 11.03 -4.27
C ALA A 442 28.95 9.78 -4.74
N VAL A 443 28.23 8.73 -5.05
CA VAL A 443 28.76 7.54 -5.70
C VAL A 443 28.02 7.31 -7.02
N SER A 444 28.77 7.11 -8.08
CA SER A 444 28.24 6.82 -9.41
C SER A 444 28.43 5.35 -9.78
N TYR A 445 27.44 4.82 -10.50
CA TYR A 445 27.54 3.53 -11.17
C TYR A 445 27.17 3.71 -12.64
N LYS A 446 28.06 3.33 -13.53
CA LYS A 446 27.85 3.30 -14.98
C LYS A 446 27.55 1.87 -15.43
N ALA A 447 26.49 1.68 -16.19
CA ALA A 447 26.20 0.38 -16.80
C ALA A 447 27.37 -0.08 -17.69
N ASP A 448 27.68 -1.37 -17.63
CA ASP A 448 28.77 -1.95 -18.40
C ASP A 448 28.46 -2.03 -19.91
N ALA A 449 27.18 -2.16 -20.24
CA ALA A 449 26.69 -2.23 -21.61
C ALA A 449 26.14 -0.88 -22.09
N TYR A 450 26.38 -0.53 -23.36
CA TYR A 450 25.74 0.61 -24.02
C TYR A 450 24.29 0.28 -24.41
N VAL A 451 23.47 1.31 -24.55
CA VAL A 451 22.09 1.18 -25.00
C VAL A 451 22.03 0.83 -26.48
N ARG A 452 21.39 -0.27 -26.82
CA ARG A 452 21.24 -0.77 -28.19
C ARG A 452 20.01 -0.17 -28.86
N GLU A 453 19.91 -0.25 -30.17
CA GLU A 453 18.79 0.27 -30.95
C GLU A 453 17.48 -0.51 -30.70
N GLY A 454 17.60 -1.80 -30.39
CA GLY A 454 16.49 -2.68 -30.08
C GLY A 454 16.96 -3.93 -29.34
N TYR A 455 16.02 -4.82 -29.05
CA TYR A 455 16.34 -6.11 -28.45
C TYR A 455 17.17 -6.92 -29.44
N GLU A 456 18.43 -7.19 -29.09
CA GLU A 456 19.23 -8.24 -29.72
C GLU A 456 19.23 -9.42 -28.75
N ASP A 457 18.85 -10.58 -29.24
CA ASP A 457 18.90 -11.81 -28.45
C ASP A 457 20.33 -12.00 -27.89
N PRO A 458 20.49 -12.04 -26.53
CA PRO A 458 21.81 -12.19 -25.90
C PRO A 458 22.54 -13.49 -26.27
N THR A 459 21.86 -14.46 -26.90
CA THR A 459 22.46 -15.71 -27.40
C THR A 459 23.23 -15.51 -28.71
N GLY A 460 23.23 -14.28 -29.26
CA GLY A 460 23.96 -13.97 -30.48
C GLY A 460 23.34 -14.55 -31.75
N SER A 461 22.08 -14.99 -31.68
CA SER A 461 21.32 -15.33 -32.87
C SER A 461 20.87 -14.01 -33.53
N THR A 462 21.71 -13.49 -34.41
CA THR A 462 21.29 -12.55 -35.45
C THR A 462 20.16 -13.22 -36.23
N ASP A 463 19.00 -12.57 -36.26
CA ASP A 463 17.84 -12.99 -37.02
C ASP A 463 17.68 -14.53 -37.03
N ILE A 464 16.87 -15.07 -36.17
CA ILE A 464 16.38 -16.44 -36.39
C ILE A 464 15.67 -16.35 -37.74
N GLU A 465 16.37 -16.69 -38.82
CA GLU A 465 15.69 -17.05 -40.05
C GLU A 465 14.90 -18.30 -39.72
N LEU A 466 13.64 -18.03 -39.29
CA LEU A 466 12.66 -19.10 -39.08
C LEU A 466 12.55 -19.80 -40.42
N GLY A 467 13.16 -20.99 -40.50
CA GLY A 467 13.10 -21.81 -41.72
C GLY A 467 11.64 -22.04 -42.07
N ASP A 468 11.35 -22.13 -43.36
CA ASP A 468 10.01 -22.42 -43.83
C ASP A 468 9.47 -23.66 -43.11
N GLY A 469 8.40 -23.50 -42.32
CA GLY A 469 7.76 -24.61 -41.61
C GLY A 469 8.09 -24.78 -40.12
N VAL A 470 8.60 -23.76 -39.44
CA VAL A 470 8.80 -23.78 -37.98
C VAL A 470 7.46 -23.79 -37.25
N ASN A 471 7.34 -24.64 -36.21
CA ASN A 471 6.19 -24.67 -35.35
C ASN A 471 6.50 -24.03 -33.99
N VAL A 472 5.51 -23.30 -33.45
CA VAL A 472 5.50 -22.82 -32.08
C VAL A 472 4.41 -23.56 -31.33
N PHE A 473 4.80 -24.42 -30.40
CA PHE A 473 3.89 -25.18 -29.55
C PHE A 473 3.61 -24.40 -28.28
N LEU A 474 2.32 -24.31 -27.90
CA LEU A 474 1.90 -23.67 -26.65
C LEU A 474 1.40 -24.72 -25.67
N ALA A 475 2.00 -24.76 -24.49
CA ALA A 475 1.56 -25.52 -23.34
C ALA A 475 1.10 -24.57 -22.24
N GLY A 476 -0.13 -24.72 -21.75
CA GLY A 476 -0.64 -23.79 -20.74
C GLY A 476 -2.06 -24.10 -20.29
N ASP A 477 -2.57 -23.17 -19.49
CA ASP A 477 -3.93 -23.23 -18.93
C ASP A 477 -4.92 -22.33 -19.71
N SER A 478 -5.96 -21.82 -19.01
CA SER A 478 -6.97 -20.92 -19.60
C SER A 478 -6.41 -19.58 -20.09
N THR A 479 -5.27 -19.15 -19.58
CA THR A 479 -4.63 -17.90 -19.98
C THR A 479 -3.91 -18.01 -21.33
N VAL A 480 -3.69 -19.23 -21.81
CA VAL A 480 -3.01 -19.54 -23.08
C VAL A 480 -3.93 -20.20 -24.10
N LYS A 481 -5.04 -20.81 -23.65
CA LYS A 481 -5.94 -21.59 -24.49
C LYS A 481 -6.55 -20.80 -25.64
N ASP A 482 -6.62 -21.40 -26.82
CA ASP A 482 -7.42 -20.90 -27.94
C ASP A 482 -8.92 -21.18 -27.70
N TYR A 483 -9.70 -20.14 -27.54
CA TYR A 483 -11.15 -20.17 -27.35
C TYR A 483 -11.92 -20.02 -28.64
N SER A 484 -11.31 -19.64 -29.74
CA SER A 484 -11.98 -19.42 -31.04
C SER A 484 -12.65 -20.68 -31.57
N ALA A 485 -12.05 -21.85 -31.33
CA ALA A 485 -12.56 -23.15 -31.82
C ALA A 485 -13.60 -23.81 -30.89
N SER A 486 -13.78 -23.33 -29.65
CA SER A 486 -14.54 -24.04 -28.63
C SER A 486 -16.00 -23.67 -28.51
N GLY A 487 -16.46 -22.59 -29.18
CA GLY A 487 -17.83 -22.07 -29.01
C GLY A 487 -18.18 -21.63 -27.57
N MET A 488 -17.18 -21.58 -26.68
CA MET A 488 -17.33 -21.23 -25.26
C MET A 488 -17.36 -19.73 -24.99
N TYR A 489 -17.85 -18.94 -25.92
CA TYR A 489 -18.28 -17.59 -25.57
C TYR A 489 -19.52 -17.71 -24.70
N MET A 490 -19.44 -17.29 -23.45
CA MET A 490 -20.62 -17.23 -22.59
C MET A 490 -21.67 -16.38 -23.26
N SER A 491 -22.81 -16.97 -23.62
CA SER A 491 -23.90 -16.29 -24.29
C SER A 491 -24.34 -15.06 -23.48
N GLY A 492 -24.22 -13.88 -24.09
CA GLY A 492 -24.73 -12.63 -23.52
C GLY A 492 -23.68 -11.62 -23.05
N LYS A 493 -22.39 -11.93 -23.11
CA LYS A 493 -21.32 -10.90 -22.92
C LYS A 493 -20.68 -10.58 -24.27
N ALA A 494 -20.62 -9.31 -24.60
CA ALA A 494 -19.86 -8.83 -25.72
C ALA A 494 -18.41 -9.28 -25.56
N GLN A 495 -17.97 -10.13 -26.50
CA GLN A 495 -16.60 -10.57 -26.69
C GLN A 495 -15.87 -10.92 -25.39
N ALA A 496 -15.86 -12.19 -25.04
CA ALA A 496 -14.90 -12.70 -24.07
C ALA A 496 -13.49 -12.36 -24.58
N GLU A 497 -12.71 -11.71 -23.77
CA GLU A 497 -11.30 -11.47 -24.02
C GLU A 497 -10.62 -12.81 -24.27
N GLY A 498 -10.06 -13.01 -25.45
CA GLY A 498 -9.30 -14.20 -25.80
C GLY A 498 -7.99 -14.24 -25.03
N SER A 499 -7.44 -15.42 -24.83
CA SER A 499 -6.12 -15.56 -24.24
C SER A 499 -5.03 -15.10 -25.21
N TRP A 500 -3.83 -14.78 -24.71
CA TRP A 500 -2.72 -14.39 -25.58
C TRP A 500 -2.35 -15.50 -26.59
N GLY A 501 -2.52 -16.75 -26.22
CA GLY A 501 -2.22 -17.88 -27.11
C GLY A 501 -3.20 -18.02 -28.28
N GLU A 502 -4.40 -17.45 -28.20
CA GLU A 502 -5.35 -17.35 -29.32
C GLU A 502 -4.84 -16.38 -30.40
N TYR A 503 -4.23 -15.28 -29.95
CA TYR A 503 -3.78 -14.23 -30.87
C TYR A 503 -2.35 -14.41 -31.35
N LEU A 504 -1.56 -15.32 -30.76
CA LEU A 504 -0.13 -15.43 -31.06
C LEU A 504 0.15 -15.66 -32.56
N GLN A 505 -0.68 -16.44 -33.26
CA GLN A 505 -0.53 -16.68 -34.71
C GLN A 505 -0.59 -15.37 -35.53
N THR A 506 -1.31 -14.35 -35.06
CA THR A 506 -1.45 -13.08 -35.81
C THR A 506 -0.16 -12.27 -35.87
N PHE A 507 0.82 -12.58 -35.01
CA PHE A 507 2.13 -11.92 -34.98
C PHE A 507 3.14 -12.59 -35.92
N PHE A 508 2.81 -13.73 -36.51
CA PHE A 508 3.69 -14.47 -37.41
C PHE A 508 3.07 -14.63 -38.79
N ASP A 509 3.91 -14.61 -39.82
CA ASP A 509 3.54 -15.06 -41.16
C ASP A 509 3.21 -16.55 -41.13
N SER A 510 1.94 -16.90 -41.33
CA SER A 510 1.45 -18.28 -41.24
C SER A 510 2.01 -19.21 -42.30
N SER A 511 2.67 -18.67 -43.36
CA SER A 511 3.40 -19.45 -44.34
C SER A 511 4.79 -19.91 -43.84
N LYS A 512 5.33 -19.23 -42.82
CA LYS A 512 6.65 -19.49 -42.25
C LYS A 512 6.57 -20.12 -40.85
N VAL A 513 5.66 -19.64 -40.01
CA VAL A 513 5.52 -20.10 -38.62
C VAL A 513 4.09 -20.53 -38.36
N LYS A 514 3.92 -21.72 -37.82
CA LYS A 514 2.64 -22.26 -37.44
C LYS A 514 2.54 -22.40 -35.92
N VAL A 515 1.62 -21.66 -35.29
CA VAL A 515 1.33 -21.80 -33.89
C VAL A 515 0.38 -22.98 -33.65
N GLN A 516 0.78 -23.90 -32.77
CA GLN A 516 0.00 -25.06 -32.37
C GLN A 516 -0.33 -24.97 -30.88
N ASN A 517 -1.55 -24.59 -30.57
CA ASN A 517 -1.99 -24.35 -29.19
C ASN A 517 -2.57 -25.62 -28.56
N TYR A 518 -1.84 -26.22 -27.61
CA TYR A 518 -2.26 -27.39 -26.83
C TYR A 518 -2.79 -26.99 -25.44
N ALA A 519 -2.80 -25.70 -25.09
CA ALA A 519 -3.27 -25.24 -23.80
C ALA A 519 -4.74 -25.57 -23.57
N ASN A 520 -5.10 -25.87 -22.32
CA ASN A 520 -6.45 -26.21 -21.97
C ASN A 520 -6.90 -25.60 -20.63
N GLY A 521 -8.11 -25.03 -20.61
CA GLY A 521 -8.63 -24.30 -19.46
C GLY A 521 -8.72 -25.15 -18.19
N GLY A 522 -8.37 -24.55 -17.07
CA GLY A 522 -8.43 -25.19 -15.75
C GLY A 522 -7.33 -26.23 -15.49
N ARG A 523 -6.30 -26.29 -16.31
CA ARG A 523 -5.19 -27.25 -16.14
C ARG A 523 -4.05 -26.63 -15.35
N SER A 524 -3.60 -27.39 -14.34
CA SER A 524 -2.28 -27.20 -13.77
C SER A 524 -1.23 -27.83 -14.72
N SER A 525 0.04 -27.53 -14.48
CA SER A 525 1.15 -28.18 -15.18
C SER A 525 1.05 -29.70 -15.06
N ARG A 526 0.74 -30.21 -13.90
CA ARG A 526 0.54 -31.61 -13.60
C ARG A 526 -0.65 -32.24 -14.38
N ASN A 527 -1.82 -31.59 -14.39
CA ASN A 527 -2.96 -32.05 -15.16
C ASN A 527 -2.63 -32.14 -16.66
N PHE A 528 -1.96 -31.10 -17.19
CA PHE A 528 -1.59 -31.03 -18.59
C PHE A 528 -0.75 -32.25 -19.03
N ILE A 529 0.16 -32.66 -18.17
CA ILE A 529 1.02 -33.81 -18.44
C ILE A 529 0.27 -35.13 -18.22
N ASN A 530 -0.42 -35.29 -17.09
CA ASN A 530 -1.15 -36.53 -16.76
C ASN A 530 -2.29 -36.86 -17.76
N GLU A 531 -2.85 -35.81 -18.40
CA GLU A 531 -3.84 -35.99 -19.48
C GLU A 531 -3.20 -36.24 -20.85
N GLY A 532 -1.88 -36.35 -20.94
CA GLY A 532 -1.14 -36.68 -22.16
C GLY A 532 -0.98 -35.53 -23.14
N SER A 533 -1.26 -34.27 -22.73
CA SER A 533 -1.11 -33.13 -23.61
C SER A 533 0.37 -32.83 -23.94
N LEU A 534 1.28 -33.01 -22.98
CA LEU A 534 2.71 -32.91 -23.23
C LEU A 534 3.20 -34.03 -24.19
N ASP A 535 2.68 -35.23 -24.09
CA ASP A 535 3.08 -36.33 -24.98
C ASP A 535 2.66 -36.05 -26.43
N LYS A 536 1.52 -35.37 -26.63
CA LYS A 536 1.11 -34.93 -27.97
C LYS A 536 2.08 -33.91 -28.54
N ILE A 537 2.59 -32.97 -27.71
CA ILE A 537 3.63 -32.03 -28.13
C ILE A 537 4.92 -32.77 -28.47
N LYS A 538 5.39 -33.64 -27.57
CA LYS A 538 6.62 -34.44 -27.79
C LYS A 538 6.56 -35.29 -29.07
N ALA A 539 5.40 -35.78 -29.46
CA ALA A 539 5.22 -36.56 -30.68
C ALA A 539 5.31 -35.73 -31.97
N ASN A 540 5.14 -34.40 -31.87
CA ASN A 540 5.04 -33.51 -33.03
C ASN A 540 6.18 -32.50 -33.12
N ILE A 541 6.82 -32.12 -31.99
CA ILE A 541 7.91 -31.14 -31.94
C ILE A 541 9.18 -31.72 -32.56
N LYS A 542 9.89 -30.90 -33.34
CA LYS A 542 11.12 -31.29 -34.03
C LYS A 542 12.23 -30.28 -33.66
N GLU A 543 13.45 -30.65 -33.98
CA GLU A 543 14.60 -29.73 -33.89
C GLU A 543 14.32 -28.48 -34.73
N GLY A 544 14.50 -27.29 -34.14
CA GLY A 544 14.16 -26.02 -34.73
C GLY A 544 12.77 -25.48 -34.42
N ASP A 545 11.89 -26.29 -33.83
CA ASP A 545 10.59 -25.82 -33.30
C ASP A 545 10.75 -25.20 -31.91
N TYR A 546 9.76 -24.41 -31.47
CA TYR A 546 9.74 -23.75 -30.17
C TYR A 546 8.60 -24.27 -29.28
N LEU A 547 8.85 -24.39 -27.99
CA LEU A 547 7.84 -24.72 -26.99
C LEU A 547 7.73 -23.57 -25.97
N PHE A 548 6.56 -22.93 -25.92
CA PHE A 548 6.22 -21.93 -24.91
C PHE A 548 5.36 -22.58 -23.83
N ILE A 549 5.77 -22.41 -22.57
CA ILE A 549 5.12 -23.01 -21.42
C ILE A 549 4.68 -21.92 -20.46
N GLN A 550 3.37 -21.87 -20.13
CA GLN A 550 2.84 -20.98 -19.10
C GLN A 550 1.77 -21.71 -18.28
N PHE A 551 2.10 -21.95 -17.01
CA PHE A 551 1.21 -22.46 -15.97
C PHE A 551 1.35 -21.58 -14.72
N GLY A 552 0.55 -21.85 -13.68
CA GLY A 552 0.61 -21.19 -12.39
C GLY A 552 -0.76 -20.92 -11.79
N HIS A 553 -1.70 -20.42 -12.59
CA HIS A 553 -3.03 -20.05 -12.10
C HIS A 553 -3.80 -21.24 -11.49
N ASN A 554 -3.64 -22.43 -12.06
CA ASN A 554 -4.29 -23.66 -11.58
C ASN A 554 -3.36 -24.57 -10.78
N ASP A 555 -2.10 -24.22 -10.60
CA ASP A 555 -1.12 -25.00 -9.83
C ASP A 555 -1.22 -24.71 -8.33
N CYS A 556 -1.87 -23.61 -7.93
CA CYS A 556 -2.06 -23.26 -6.54
C CYS A 556 -3.27 -23.99 -5.92
N ALA A 557 -3.11 -24.39 -4.67
CA ALA A 557 -4.14 -24.99 -3.84
C ALA A 557 -5.11 -23.90 -3.32
N ASN A 558 -6.31 -23.80 -3.87
CA ASN A 558 -7.32 -22.86 -3.40
C ASN A 558 -8.49 -23.53 -2.64
N GLY A 559 -8.22 -24.52 -1.81
CA GLY A 559 -9.11 -25.02 -0.76
C GLY A 559 -10.38 -25.77 -1.18
N LYS A 560 -10.59 -26.12 -2.45
CA LYS A 560 -11.84 -26.75 -2.91
C LYS A 560 -11.67 -28.12 -3.57
N GLY A 561 -11.03 -29.07 -2.90
CA GLY A 561 -11.14 -30.50 -3.24
C GLY A 561 -10.44 -30.97 -4.51
N TYR A 562 -9.61 -30.14 -5.15
CA TYR A 562 -8.85 -30.48 -6.36
C TYR A 562 -7.34 -30.54 -6.11
N LEU A 563 -6.93 -30.55 -4.87
CA LEU A 563 -5.54 -30.40 -4.44
C LEU A 563 -4.64 -31.53 -4.94
N GLU A 564 -5.14 -32.76 -4.91
CA GLU A 564 -4.35 -33.95 -5.18
C GLU A 564 -4.00 -34.15 -6.68
N ASP A 565 -4.72 -33.49 -7.59
CA ASP A 565 -4.45 -33.58 -9.03
C ASP A 565 -3.86 -32.30 -9.64
N ARG A 566 -3.60 -31.27 -8.83
CA ARG A 566 -3.12 -29.98 -9.32
C ARG A 566 -1.74 -29.57 -8.84
N TYR A 567 -1.33 -29.97 -7.65
CA TYR A 567 -0.02 -29.61 -7.15
C TYR A 567 0.95 -30.80 -7.14
N VAL A 568 2.21 -30.48 -7.16
CA VAL A 568 3.30 -31.45 -7.08
C VAL A 568 3.83 -31.40 -5.66
N PRO A 569 3.85 -32.49 -4.89
CA PRO A 569 4.53 -32.50 -3.59
C PRO A 569 6.04 -32.32 -3.84
N LEU A 570 6.58 -31.33 -3.16
CA LEU A 570 8.01 -31.05 -3.15
C LEU A 570 8.73 -32.10 -2.31
N GLY A 571 9.06 -33.23 -2.49
CA GLY A 571 9.82 -34.17 -1.65
C GLY A 571 10.53 -33.58 -0.43
N GLU A 572 11.36 -34.32 0.24
CA GLU A 572 12.16 -33.79 1.35
C GLU A 572 13.38 -33.02 0.81
N PRO A 573 13.70 -31.80 1.31
CA PRO A 573 14.86 -31.05 0.88
C PRO A 573 16.17 -31.75 1.25
N ASP A 574 17.21 -31.54 0.47
CA ASP A 574 18.56 -31.98 0.78
C ASP A 574 19.15 -31.21 1.99
N ALA A 575 20.38 -31.54 2.39
CA ALA A 575 21.07 -30.91 3.52
C ALA A 575 21.29 -29.38 3.34
N ASN A 576 21.11 -28.83 2.15
CA ASN A 576 21.24 -27.41 1.82
C ASN A 576 19.86 -26.73 1.68
N GLY A 577 18.75 -27.45 1.92
CA GLY A 577 17.40 -26.96 1.75
C GLY A 577 16.93 -26.94 0.29
N ILE A 578 17.63 -27.61 -0.61
CA ILE A 578 17.28 -27.72 -2.02
C ILE A 578 16.45 -28.98 -2.22
N TYR A 579 15.28 -28.80 -2.81
CA TYR A 579 14.39 -29.92 -3.16
C TYR A 579 14.94 -30.63 -4.40
N PRO A 580 15.14 -31.97 -4.34
CA PRO A 580 15.68 -32.69 -5.47
C PRO A 580 14.65 -32.72 -6.61
N VAL A 581 15.08 -32.28 -7.79
CA VAL A 581 14.30 -32.48 -9.03
C VAL A 581 14.51 -33.90 -9.48
N THR A 582 13.72 -34.84 -8.99
CA THR A 582 13.67 -36.21 -9.53
C THR A 582 12.64 -36.26 -10.66
N ALA A 583 13.11 -36.13 -11.87
CA ALA A 583 12.25 -36.22 -13.05
C ALA A 583 11.47 -37.53 -13.07
N GLY A 584 10.14 -37.44 -12.95
CA GLY A 584 9.24 -38.52 -13.36
C GLY A 584 9.11 -39.71 -12.43
N THR A 585 9.06 -39.53 -11.12
CA THR A 585 8.71 -40.61 -10.20
C THR A 585 7.23 -41.01 -10.38
N LYS A 586 7.00 -42.26 -10.71
CA LYS A 586 5.64 -42.80 -10.82
C LYS A 586 5.06 -43.06 -9.43
N VAL A 587 3.98 -42.36 -9.11
CA VAL A 587 3.29 -42.50 -7.82
C VAL A 587 1.94 -43.17 -7.96
N ALA A 588 1.52 -43.92 -6.93
CA ALA A 588 0.20 -44.51 -6.90
C ALA A 588 -0.90 -43.44 -6.88
N THR A 589 -1.92 -43.58 -7.69
CA THR A 589 -3.05 -42.66 -7.71
C THR A 589 -3.86 -42.82 -6.42
N PRO A 590 -4.15 -41.73 -5.69
CA PRO A 590 -5.13 -41.79 -4.61
C PRO A 590 -6.45 -42.34 -5.08
N SER A 591 -7.13 -43.12 -4.23
CA SER A 591 -8.38 -43.83 -4.60
C SER A 591 -9.48 -42.90 -5.12
N SER A 592 -9.48 -41.63 -4.67
CA SER A 592 -10.40 -40.61 -5.16
C SER A 592 -10.16 -40.16 -6.61
N LEU A 593 -8.97 -40.41 -7.16
CA LEU A 593 -8.57 -39.99 -8.50
C LEU A 593 -8.34 -41.17 -9.47
N ALA A 594 -8.39 -42.41 -8.98
CA ALA A 594 -8.11 -43.61 -9.78
C ALA A 594 -9.03 -43.75 -11.01
N SER A 595 -10.28 -43.31 -10.91
CA SER A 595 -11.22 -43.30 -12.04
C SER A 595 -10.82 -42.32 -13.15
N LYS A 596 -10.04 -41.30 -12.84
CA LYS A 596 -9.61 -40.25 -13.79
C LYS A 596 -8.24 -40.58 -14.41
N TYR A 597 -7.31 -41.07 -13.62
CA TYR A 597 -5.90 -41.21 -14.02
C TYR A 597 -5.39 -42.67 -14.03
N GLY A 598 -6.24 -43.64 -13.73
CA GLY A 598 -5.83 -45.04 -13.56
C GLY A 598 -5.10 -45.25 -12.21
N ASP A 599 -4.36 -46.35 -12.09
CA ASP A 599 -3.75 -46.77 -10.82
C ASP A 599 -2.49 -46.01 -10.44
N SER A 600 -1.94 -45.19 -11.33
CA SER A 600 -0.73 -44.43 -11.09
C SER A 600 -0.59 -43.25 -12.07
N PHE A 601 0.14 -42.22 -11.66
CA PHE A 601 0.51 -41.06 -12.47
C PHE A 601 1.95 -40.63 -12.18
N TYR A 602 2.51 -39.78 -13.02
CA TYR A 602 3.83 -39.21 -12.75
C TYR A 602 3.72 -38.01 -11.85
N SER A 603 4.54 -37.97 -10.79
CA SER A 603 4.80 -36.76 -10.02
C SER A 603 5.96 -36.01 -10.66
N TYR A 604 5.94 -34.68 -10.53
CA TYR A 604 7.09 -33.80 -10.74
C TYR A 604 7.56 -33.44 -9.35
N ASP A 605 8.69 -33.94 -8.99
CA ASP A 605 9.44 -33.47 -7.83
C ASP A 605 10.39 -32.39 -8.28
#